data_7caebdb25e8b605083cbf72d2370af26
#
_entry.id   7caebdb25e8b605083cbf72d2370af26
#
_cell.length_a   1.000
_cell.length_b   1.000
_cell.length_c   1.000
_cell.angle_alpha   90.00
_cell.angle_beta   90.00
_cell.angle_gamma   90.00
#
_symmetry.space_group_name_H-M   'P 1'
#
loop_
_entity.id
_entity.type
_entity.pdbx_description
1 polymer ?
#
loop_
_entity_poly.entity_id
_entity_poly.type
_entity_poly.pdbx_seq_one_letter_code
_entity_poly.pdbx_strand_id
1 'polypeptide(L)'
;AFVAYFLVSSKGMGLTATLVAAAAAGAVIALFGEFFGFRRITLNHSSPTYFFVSSITLGTLYEGLVTIKVGSNFYNFPGFFKNSTIKVGSLVISASDAMMCIISLAALVILGYVIQKTRLGRALRAVSFDRDTAQLMGIDSTRIIQLTFVISGLLAGVAGVFLGIKYTLYPTLGSLVVKGFIASVIG
;
A
#
# COMPACT_ATOMS: atom_id res chain seq x y z
N ALA A 1 3.68 5.26 -6.14
CA ALA A 1 3.98 6.66 -6.41
C ALA A 1 4.63 6.85 -7.80
N PHE A 2 5.82 6.29 -8.09
CA PHE A 2 6.53 6.48 -9.36
C PHE A 2 5.76 6.01 -10.59
N VAL A 3 5.08 4.85 -10.54
CA VAL A 3 4.23 4.37 -11.65
C VAL A 3 3.14 5.39 -11.98
N ALA A 4 2.50 5.95 -10.97
CA ALA A 4 1.50 6.99 -11.13
C ALA A 4 2.08 8.26 -11.76
N TYR A 5 3.25 8.69 -11.30
CA TYR A 5 3.96 9.84 -11.86
C TYR A 5 4.25 9.67 -13.35
N PHE A 6 4.81 8.53 -13.76
CA PHE A 6 5.10 8.25 -15.17
C PHE A 6 3.83 8.21 -16.04
N LEU A 7 2.72 7.65 -15.54
CA LEU A 7 1.45 7.61 -16.28
C LEU A 7 0.85 9.00 -16.47
N VAL A 8 0.92 9.86 -15.47
CA VAL A 8 0.44 11.22 -15.55
C VAL A 8 1.33 12.06 -16.48
N SER A 9 2.65 11.94 -16.31
CA SER A 9 3.61 12.71 -17.11
C SER A 9 3.63 12.28 -18.59
N SER A 10 3.46 10.98 -18.87
CA SER A 10 3.53 10.43 -20.24
C SER A 10 2.20 10.50 -21.01
N LYS A 11 1.07 10.28 -20.32
CA LYS A 11 -0.24 10.15 -20.98
C LYS A 11 -1.27 11.22 -20.57
N GLY A 12 -0.92 12.14 -19.66
CA GLY A 12 -1.85 13.16 -19.19
C GLY A 12 -3.12 12.61 -18.56
N MET A 13 -3.04 11.42 -17.91
CA MET A 13 -4.21 10.71 -17.40
C MET A 13 -4.83 11.47 -16.22
N GLY A 14 -6.15 11.47 -16.15
CA GLY A 14 -6.89 12.06 -15.03
C GLY A 14 -6.62 11.34 -13.71
N LEU A 15 -6.94 12.01 -12.59
CA LEU A 15 -6.68 11.52 -11.23
C LEU A 15 -7.26 10.11 -10.97
N THR A 16 -8.49 9.85 -11.42
CA THR A 16 -9.17 8.56 -11.23
C THR A 16 -8.46 7.40 -11.93
N ALA A 17 -8.07 7.60 -13.19
CA ALA A 17 -7.31 6.60 -13.94
C ALA A 17 -5.92 6.35 -13.34
N THR A 18 -5.28 7.39 -12.84
CA THR A 18 -3.99 7.30 -12.14
C THR A 18 -4.11 6.52 -10.84
N LEU A 19 -5.17 6.73 -10.05
CA LEU A 19 -5.42 5.98 -8.82
C LEU A 19 -5.64 4.48 -9.10
N VAL A 20 -6.46 4.14 -10.09
CA VAL A 20 -6.70 2.74 -10.48
C VAL A 20 -5.42 2.08 -10.96
N ALA A 21 -4.66 2.73 -11.82
CA ALA A 21 -3.39 2.19 -12.31
C ALA A 21 -2.35 2.02 -11.20
N ALA A 22 -2.26 2.98 -10.27
CA ALA A 22 -1.37 2.88 -9.12
C ALA A 22 -1.78 1.76 -8.15
N ALA A 23 -3.09 1.59 -7.93
CA ALA A 23 -3.62 0.49 -7.13
C ALA A 23 -3.28 -0.86 -7.76
N ALA A 24 -3.53 -1.02 -9.07
CA ALA A 24 -3.20 -2.24 -9.79
C ALA A 24 -1.68 -2.55 -9.75
N ALA A 25 -0.84 -1.55 -9.98
CA ALA A 25 0.61 -1.69 -9.87
C ALA A 25 1.05 -2.07 -8.43
N GLY A 26 0.43 -1.47 -7.41
CA GLY A 26 0.66 -1.81 -6.02
C GLY A 26 0.30 -3.27 -5.71
N ALA A 27 -0.83 -3.76 -6.21
CA ALA A 27 -1.24 -5.15 -6.07
C ALA A 27 -0.26 -6.12 -6.73
N VAL A 28 0.22 -5.81 -7.93
CA VAL A 28 1.21 -6.63 -8.65
C VAL A 28 2.53 -6.68 -7.87
N ILE A 29 3.03 -5.53 -7.40
CA ILE A 29 4.28 -5.46 -6.62
C ILE A 29 4.13 -6.24 -5.31
N ALA A 30 2.98 -6.15 -4.65
CA ALA A 30 2.70 -6.89 -3.41
C ALA A 30 2.66 -8.41 -3.64
N LEU A 31 2.07 -8.87 -4.76
CA LEU A 31 2.10 -10.29 -5.15
C LEU A 31 3.52 -10.78 -5.44
N PHE A 32 4.33 -9.98 -6.14
CA PHE A 32 5.75 -10.30 -6.33
C PHE A 32 6.49 -10.40 -5.00
N GLY A 33 6.25 -9.47 -4.08
CA GLY A 33 6.81 -9.51 -2.74
C GLY A 33 6.40 -10.74 -1.95
N GLU A 34 5.12 -11.15 -2.03
CA GLU A 34 4.63 -12.39 -1.41
C GLU A 34 5.35 -13.60 -2.00
N PHE A 35 5.38 -13.71 -3.32
CA PHE A 35 5.92 -14.88 -4.00
C PHE A 35 7.43 -15.07 -3.74
N PHE A 36 8.22 -14.00 -3.84
CA PHE A 36 9.68 -14.08 -3.70
C PHE A 36 10.15 -13.96 -2.25
N GLY A 37 9.51 -13.11 -1.44
CA GLY A 37 9.98 -12.80 -0.09
C GLY A 37 9.31 -13.61 1.01
N PHE A 38 7.99 -13.77 0.94
CA PHE A 38 7.24 -14.30 2.08
C PHE A 38 6.81 -15.76 1.94
N ARG A 39 6.63 -16.25 0.71
CA ARG A 39 6.07 -17.59 0.48
C ARG A 39 6.90 -18.71 1.12
N ARG A 40 8.23 -18.66 0.97
CA ARG A 40 9.11 -19.68 1.57
C ARG A 40 9.11 -19.63 3.10
N ILE A 41 9.10 -18.41 3.65
CA ILE A 41 9.05 -18.18 5.09
C ILE A 41 7.73 -18.70 5.66
N THR A 42 6.64 -18.42 4.96
CA THR A 42 5.29 -18.85 5.31
C THR A 42 5.14 -20.36 5.30
N LEU A 43 5.74 -21.06 4.32
CA LEU A 43 5.66 -22.53 4.21
C LEU A 43 6.51 -23.25 5.26
N ASN A 44 7.60 -22.65 5.73
CA ASN A 44 8.52 -23.25 6.70
C ASN A 44 8.14 -22.99 8.17
N HIS A 45 6.92 -22.49 8.46
CA HIS A 45 6.48 -22.16 9.82
C HIS A 45 7.49 -21.33 10.63
N SER A 46 8.18 -20.40 9.94
CA SER A 46 9.25 -19.61 10.51
C SER A 46 8.73 -18.58 11.51
N SER A 47 9.56 -18.18 12.47
CA SER A 47 9.23 -17.20 13.50
C SER A 47 8.86 -15.83 12.88
N PRO A 48 7.99 -15.04 13.54
CA PRO A 48 7.57 -13.70 13.07
C PRO A 48 8.73 -12.76 12.74
N THR A 49 9.88 -12.92 13.37
CA THR A 49 11.09 -12.13 13.13
C THR A 49 11.58 -12.22 11.67
N TYR A 50 11.46 -13.41 11.05
CA TYR A 50 11.88 -13.58 9.64
C TYR A 50 11.01 -12.79 8.68
N PHE A 51 9.71 -12.64 8.96
CA PHE A 51 8.82 -11.80 8.16
C PHE A 51 9.22 -10.33 8.23
N PHE A 52 9.62 -9.87 9.40
CA PHE A 52 10.09 -8.49 9.59
C PHE A 52 11.38 -8.22 8.81
N VAL A 53 12.39 -9.08 8.97
CA VAL A 53 13.65 -8.96 8.23
C VAL A 53 13.43 -9.02 6.73
N SER A 54 12.60 -9.95 6.25
CA SER A 54 12.25 -10.08 4.82
C SER A 54 11.56 -8.81 4.28
N SER A 55 10.67 -8.19 5.06
CA SER A 55 9.97 -6.97 4.64
C SER A 55 10.92 -5.80 4.46
N ILE A 56 11.88 -5.61 5.38
CA ILE A 56 12.90 -4.57 5.27
C ILE A 56 13.79 -4.82 4.06
N THR A 57 14.25 -6.06 3.88
CA THR A 57 15.12 -6.43 2.75
C THR A 57 14.42 -6.21 1.41
N LEU A 58 13.14 -6.58 1.29
CA LEU A 58 12.36 -6.29 0.09
C LEU A 58 12.16 -4.79 -0.14
N GLY A 59 11.93 -4.04 0.93
CA GLY A 59 11.80 -2.59 0.88
C GLY A 59 13.06 -1.92 0.31
N THR A 60 14.24 -2.29 0.84
CA THR A 60 15.53 -1.76 0.36
C THR A 60 15.84 -2.22 -1.06
N LEU A 61 15.46 -3.44 -1.44
CA LEU A 61 15.59 -3.93 -2.81
C LEU A 61 14.75 -3.11 -3.79
N TYR A 62 13.48 -2.85 -3.48
CA TYR A 62 12.63 -2.02 -4.32
C TYR A 62 13.12 -0.58 -4.40
N GLU A 63 13.61 0.00 -3.30
CA GLU A 63 14.22 1.31 -3.27
C GLU A 63 15.45 1.38 -4.20
N GLY A 64 16.34 0.39 -4.11
CA GLY A 64 17.50 0.28 -4.98
C GLY A 64 17.14 0.16 -6.46
N LEU A 65 16.15 -0.68 -6.80
CA LEU A 65 15.67 -0.83 -8.18
C LEU A 65 15.07 0.46 -8.74
N VAL A 66 14.32 1.21 -7.94
CA VAL A 66 13.77 2.52 -8.33
C VAL A 66 14.91 3.51 -8.54
N THR A 67 15.88 3.56 -7.64
CA THR A 67 17.04 4.46 -7.73
C THR A 67 17.86 4.20 -8.98
N ILE A 68 18.09 2.95 -9.36
CA ILE A 68 18.82 2.60 -10.58
C ILE A 68 18.06 3.03 -11.83
N LYS A 69 16.71 2.88 -11.87
CA LYS A 69 15.92 3.20 -13.07
C LYS A 69 15.57 4.67 -13.19
N VAL A 70 15.33 5.36 -12.10
CA VAL A 70 14.77 6.72 -12.07
C VAL A 70 15.83 7.75 -11.64
N GLY A 71 16.91 7.28 -11.01
CA GLY A 71 17.94 8.15 -10.41
C GLY A 71 17.52 8.70 -9.06
N SER A 72 18.41 9.45 -8.42
CA SER A 72 18.16 10.08 -7.10
C SER A 72 17.54 11.48 -7.20
N ASN A 73 16.97 11.83 -8.34
CA ASN A 73 16.39 13.15 -8.57
C ASN A 73 15.05 13.30 -7.83
N PHE A 74 14.73 14.54 -7.49
CA PHE A 74 13.44 14.91 -6.93
C PHE A 74 12.46 15.18 -8.07
N TYR A 75 11.31 14.53 -8.04
CA TYR A 75 10.24 14.67 -9.00
C TYR A 75 9.02 15.29 -8.34
N ASN A 76 8.56 16.42 -8.89
CA ASN A 76 7.32 17.04 -8.43
C ASN A 76 6.14 16.47 -9.20
N PHE A 77 5.13 16.01 -8.48
CA PHE A 77 3.90 15.54 -9.09
C PHE A 77 3.21 16.69 -9.83
N PRO A 78 2.75 16.51 -11.09
CA PRO A 78 1.95 17.53 -11.76
C PRO A 78 0.74 17.85 -10.89
N GLY A 79 0.53 19.12 -10.59
CA GLY A 79 -0.50 19.56 -9.66
C GLY A 79 -1.91 19.29 -10.19
N PHE A 80 -2.55 18.24 -9.74
CA PHE A 80 -3.97 17.98 -10.01
C PHE A 80 -4.88 19.02 -9.34
N PHE A 81 -4.40 19.65 -8.27
CA PHE A 81 -5.14 20.62 -7.46
C PHE A 81 -4.41 21.96 -7.38
N LYS A 82 -4.14 22.55 -8.56
CA LYS A 82 -3.45 23.82 -8.63
C LYS A 82 -4.31 24.90 -7.95
N ASN A 83 -3.92 25.30 -6.72
CA ASN A 83 -4.49 26.39 -5.93
C ASN A 83 -5.96 26.26 -5.49
N SER A 84 -6.53 25.06 -5.45
CA SER A 84 -7.87 24.89 -4.89
C SER A 84 -7.77 24.79 -3.36
N THR A 85 -8.03 25.90 -2.67
CA THR A 85 -8.15 25.94 -1.21
C THR A 85 -9.63 26.08 -0.82
N ILE A 86 -10.06 25.24 0.11
CA ILE A 86 -11.40 25.29 0.69
C ILE A 86 -11.29 26.05 2.01
N LYS A 87 -11.95 27.19 2.09
CA LYS A 87 -12.04 27.96 3.34
C LYS A 87 -13.23 27.47 4.16
N VAL A 88 -12.98 26.91 5.32
CA VAL A 88 -14.01 26.51 6.30
C VAL A 88 -13.82 27.38 7.53
N GLY A 89 -14.55 28.51 7.58
CA GLY A 89 -14.38 29.49 8.63
C GLY A 89 -12.99 30.15 8.62
N SER A 90 -12.26 30.06 9.72
CA SER A 90 -10.88 30.55 9.86
C SER A 90 -9.81 29.59 9.38
N LEU A 91 -10.16 28.35 9.00
CA LEU A 91 -9.21 27.33 8.53
C LEU A 91 -9.14 27.31 7.00
N VAL A 92 -7.92 27.27 6.48
CA VAL A 92 -7.65 27.11 5.04
C VAL A 92 -7.14 25.68 4.83
N ILE A 93 -7.97 24.83 4.23
CA ILE A 93 -7.64 23.42 3.96
C ILE A 93 -7.35 23.29 2.44
N SER A 94 -6.25 22.63 2.09
CA SER A 94 -5.99 22.27 0.70
C SER A 94 -7.01 21.25 0.20
N ALA A 95 -7.51 21.43 -1.03
CA ALA A 95 -8.41 20.45 -1.64
C ALA A 95 -7.78 19.05 -1.73
N SER A 96 -6.47 18.96 -1.88
CA SER A 96 -5.70 17.70 -1.85
C SER A 96 -5.83 16.99 -0.50
N ASP A 97 -5.69 17.73 0.61
CA ASP A 97 -5.76 17.16 1.97
C ASP A 97 -7.20 16.70 2.30
N ALA A 98 -8.20 17.47 1.88
CA ALA A 98 -9.60 17.09 2.06
C ALA A 98 -9.94 15.80 1.29
N MET A 99 -9.55 15.70 0.01
CA MET A 99 -9.75 14.47 -0.77
C MET A 99 -8.99 13.27 -0.19
N MET A 100 -7.77 13.47 0.26
CA MET A 100 -6.97 12.43 0.91
C MET A 100 -7.68 11.91 2.17
N CYS A 101 -8.24 12.79 3.00
CA CYS A 101 -8.99 12.42 4.19
C CYS A 101 -10.25 11.61 3.85
N ILE A 102 -11.03 12.05 2.85
CA ILE A 102 -12.25 11.36 2.42
C ILE A 102 -11.91 9.96 1.87
N ILE A 103 -10.91 9.84 1.01
CA ILE A 103 -10.53 8.57 0.40
C ILE A 103 -9.94 7.62 1.45
N SER A 104 -9.13 8.10 2.40
CA SER A 104 -8.60 7.28 3.47
C SER A 104 -9.70 6.77 4.40
N LEU A 105 -10.66 7.62 4.75
CA LEU A 105 -11.81 7.23 5.57
C LEU A 105 -12.69 6.19 4.84
N ALA A 106 -12.97 6.42 3.57
CA ALA A 106 -13.70 5.45 2.74
C ALA A 106 -12.97 4.10 2.66
N ALA A 107 -11.65 4.11 2.47
CA ALA A 107 -10.83 2.90 2.43
C ALA A 107 -10.88 2.15 3.77
N LEU A 108 -10.81 2.84 4.91
CA LEU A 108 -10.95 2.24 6.24
C LEU A 108 -12.33 1.59 6.44
N VAL A 109 -13.41 2.28 6.06
CA VAL A 109 -14.78 1.74 6.18
C VAL A 109 -14.95 0.51 5.29
N ILE A 110 -14.50 0.57 4.04
CA ILE A 110 -14.58 -0.56 3.10
C ILE A 110 -13.76 -1.75 3.64
N LEU A 111 -12.53 -1.51 4.08
CA LEU A 111 -11.67 -2.56 4.63
C LEU A 111 -12.28 -3.18 5.89
N GLY A 112 -12.79 -2.35 6.81
CA GLY A 112 -13.49 -2.80 8.01
C GLY A 112 -14.71 -3.66 7.68
N TYR A 113 -15.52 -3.25 6.69
CA TYR A 113 -16.66 -4.05 6.21
C TYR A 113 -16.22 -5.38 5.61
N VAL A 114 -15.19 -5.39 4.76
CA VAL A 114 -14.63 -6.61 4.17
C VAL A 114 -14.16 -7.59 5.25
N ILE A 115 -13.39 -7.12 6.23
CA ILE A 115 -12.86 -7.97 7.31
C ILE A 115 -13.97 -8.49 8.22
N GLN A 116 -14.97 -7.67 8.57
CA GLN A 116 -16.00 -8.07 9.55
C GLN A 116 -17.16 -8.86 8.95
N LYS A 117 -17.60 -8.51 7.74
CA LYS A 117 -18.87 -8.99 7.19
C LYS A 117 -18.72 -9.99 6.05
N THR A 118 -17.55 -10.10 5.38
CA THR A 118 -17.39 -10.99 4.22
C THR A 118 -16.89 -12.39 4.59
N ARG A 119 -17.06 -13.34 3.65
CA ARG A 119 -16.51 -14.69 3.77
C ARG A 119 -14.97 -14.67 3.82
N LEU A 120 -14.35 -13.77 3.04
CA LEU A 120 -12.90 -13.56 3.06
C LEU A 120 -12.40 -13.11 4.43
N GLY A 121 -13.09 -12.16 5.06
CA GLY A 121 -12.71 -11.70 6.40
C GLY A 121 -12.84 -12.77 7.47
N ARG A 122 -13.83 -13.66 7.38
CA ARG A 122 -13.93 -14.81 8.28
C ARG A 122 -12.78 -15.80 8.10
N ALA A 123 -12.46 -16.15 6.84
CA ALA A 123 -11.34 -17.02 6.52
C ALA A 123 -10.00 -16.41 6.97
N LEU A 124 -9.81 -15.09 6.77
CA LEU A 124 -8.62 -14.38 7.21
C LEU A 124 -8.43 -14.44 8.73
N ARG A 125 -9.50 -14.21 9.50
CA ARG A 125 -9.44 -14.34 10.97
C ARG A 125 -9.15 -15.76 11.42
N ALA A 126 -9.73 -16.78 10.76
CA ALA A 126 -9.45 -18.18 11.06
C ALA A 126 -7.97 -18.53 10.83
N VAL A 127 -7.41 -18.13 9.68
CA VAL A 127 -6.00 -18.34 9.33
C VAL A 127 -5.06 -17.55 10.24
N SER A 128 -5.48 -16.37 10.72
CA SER A 128 -4.69 -15.55 11.66
C SER A 128 -4.66 -16.12 13.07
N PHE A 129 -5.69 -16.86 13.47
CA PHE A 129 -5.77 -17.49 14.78
C PHE A 129 -4.94 -18.79 14.82
N ASP A 130 -5.22 -19.70 13.89
CA ASP A 130 -4.47 -20.95 13.74
C ASP A 130 -4.52 -21.41 12.28
N ARG A 131 -3.36 -21.38 11.63
CA ARG A 131 -3.20 -21.70 10.22
C ARG A 131 -3.43 -23.19 9.94
N ASP A 132 -2.93 -24.06 10.80
CA ASP A 132 -2.97 -25.51 10.60
C ASP A 132 -4.40 -26.02 10.82
N THR A 133 -5.06 -25.56 11.86
CA THR A 133 -6.48 -25.85 12.10
C THR A 133 -7.38 -25.31 10.99
N ALA A 134 -7.10 -24.10 10.45
CA ALA A 134 -7.86 -23.55 9.32
C ALA A 134 -7.72 -24.41 8.06
N GLN A 135 -6.52 -24.96 7.79
CA GLN A 135 -6.30 -25.87 6.66
C GLN A 135 -7.06 -27.18 6.83
N LEU A 136 -7.12 -27.75 8.03
CA LEU A 136 -7.91 -28.95 8.32
C LEU A 136 -9.41 -28.73 8.08
N MET A 137 -9.90 -27.51 8.28
CA MET A 137 -11.26 -27.09 7.97
C MET A 137 -11.51 -26.76 6.49
N GLY A 138 -10.53 -27.05 5.61
CA GLY A 138 -10.64 -26.85 4.16
C GLY A 138 -10.37 -25.42 3.69
N ILE A 139 -9.80 -24.53 4.52
CA ILE A 139 -9.43 -23.18 4.14
C ILE A 139 -8.02 -23.19 3.55
N ASP A 140 -7.88 -22.80 2.28
CA ASP A 140 -6.57 -22.63 1.64
C ASP A 140 -5.86 -21.38 2.18
N SER A 141 -5.05 -21.58 3.22
CA SER A 141 -4.31 -20.50 3.89
C SER A 141 -3.41 -19.73 2.95
N THR A 142 -2.84 -20.37 1.92
CA THR A 142 -1.96 -19.72 0.97
C THR A 142 -2.72 -18.70 0.13
N ARG A 143 -3.90 -19.06 -0.37
CA ARG A 143 -4.76 -18.13 -1.13
C ARG A 143 -5.25 -16.97 -0.28
N ILE A 144 -5.60 -17.22 0.98
CA ILE A 144 -6.03 -16.14 1.90
C ILE A 144 -4.89 -15.14 2.13
N ILE A 145 -3.67 -15.62 2.34
CA ILE A 145 -2.49 -14.76 2.49
C ILE A 145 -2.26 -13.95 1.21
N GLN A 146 -2.28 -14.58 0.03
CA GLN A 146 -2.13 -13.87 -1.25
C GLN A 146 -3.17 -12.79 -1.45
N LEU A 147 -4.44 -13.07 -1.16
CA LEU A 147 -5.51 -12.07 -1.24
C LEU A 147 -5.28 -10.89 -0.27
N THR A 148 -4.76 -11.17 0.92
CA THR A 148 -4.39 -10.13 1.88
C THR A 148 -3.29 -9.22 1.33
N PHE A 149 -2.26 -9.79 0.69
CA PHE A 149 -1.21 -9.02 0.03
C PHE A 149 -1.75 -8.18 -1.12
N VAL A 150 -2.68 -8.72 -1.92
CA VAL A 150 -3.34 -7.95 -3.00
C VAL A 150 -4.09 -6.75 -2.44
N ILE A 151 -4.92 -6.95 -1.41
CA ILE A 151 -5.69 -5.86 -0.77
C ILE A 151 -4.74 -4.81 -0.19
N SER A 152 -3.70 -5.24 0.52
CA SER A 152 -2.68 -4.33 1.07
C SER A 152 -1.94 -3.57 -0.02
N GLY A 153 -1.61 -4.23 -1.12
CA GLY A 153 -0.95 -3.62 -2.28
C GLY A 153 -1.83 -2.59 -3.00
N LEU A 154 -3.14 -2.87 -3.15
CA LEU A 154 -4.11 -1.91 -3.68
C LEU A 154 -4.15 -0.64 -2.83
N LEU A 155 -4.27 -0.78 -1.52
CA LEU A 155 -4.31 0.35 -0.59
C LEU A 155 -2.99 1.13 -0.58
N ALA A 156 -1.85 0.42 -0.58
CA ALA A 156 -0.53 1.03 -0.64
C ALA A 156 -0.30 1.78 -1.97
N GLY A 157 -0.83 1.26 -3.08
CA GLY A 157 -0.81 1.92 -4.38
C GLY A 157 -1.53 3.27 -4.35
N VAL A 158 -2.75 3.30 -3.81
CA VAL A 158 -3.54 4.52 -3.63
C VAL A 158 -2.84 5.52 -2.68
N ALA A 159 -2.40 5.05 -1.52
CA ALA A 159 -1.67 5.87 -0.54
C ALA A 159 -0.40 6.48 -1.16
N GLY A 160 0.32 5.71 -1.99
CA GLY A 160 1.52 6.17 -2.67
C GLY A 160 1.28 7.32 -3.67
N VAL A 161 0.10 7.40 -4.29
CA VAL A 161 -0.27 8.56 -5.15
C VAL A 161 -0.43 9.82 -4.30
N PHE A 162 -1.16 9.72 -3.19
CA PHE A 162 -1.38 10.87 -2.31
C PHE A 162 -0.09 11.35 -1.64
N LEU A 163 0.78 10.42 -1.22
CA LEU A 163 2.11 10.78 -0.74
C LEU A 163 2.92 11.51 -1.83
N GLY A 164 2.84 11.07 -3.09
CA GLY A 164 3.50 11.73 -4.20
C GLY A 164 2.95 13.12 -4.51
N ILE A 165 1.65 13.36 -4.31
CA ILE A 165 1.01 14.67 -4.48
C ILE A 165 1.42 15.62 -3.34
N LYS A 166 1.49 15.12 -2.11
CA LYS A 166 1.78 15.93 -0.90
C LYS A 166 3.27 16.20 -0.71
N TYR A 167 4.10 15.21 -1.02
CA TYR A 167 5.55 15.30 -0.86
C TYR A 167 6.22 15.18 -2.24
N THR A 168 7.40 15.76 -2.37
CA THR A 168 8.25 15.53 -3.55
C THR A 168 8.60 14.04 -3.64
N LEU A 169 8.51 13.45 -4.83
CA LEU A 169 8.89 12.07 -5.06
C LEU A 169 10.41 11.93 -5.05
N TYR A 170 10.92 11.10 -4.16
CA TYR A 170 12.31 10.68 -4.11
C TYR A 170 12.37 9.20 -3.72
N PRO A 171 13.42 8.46 -4.11
CA PRO A 171 13.47 7.00 -3.92
C PRO A 171 13.29 6.55 -2.46
N THR A 172 13.87 7.27 -1.51
CA THR A 172 13.82 6.96 -0.07
C THR A 172 12.50 7.31 0.63
N LEU A 173 11.46 7.72 -0.14
CA LEU A 173 10.13 7.99 0.40
C LEU A 173 9.53 6.77 1.12
N GLY A 174 10.00 5.57 0.78
CA GLY A 174 9.65 4.31 1.45
C GLY A 174 10.02 4.28 2.93
N SER A 175 11.01 5.05 3.38
CA SER A 175 11.40 5.13 4.80
C SER A 175 10.29 5.68 5.72
N LEU A 176 9.28 6.38 5.17
CA LEU A 176 8.09 6.79 5.92
C LEU A 176 7.28 5.59 6.43
N VAL A 177 7.36 4.44 5.77
CA VAL A 177 6.70 3.20 6.20
C VAL A 177 7.25 2.73 7.54
N VAL A 178 8.54 2.93 7.80
CA VAL A 178 9.17 2.58 9.07
C VAL A 178 8.54 3.35 10.23
N LYS A 179 8.20 4.63 10.02
CA LYS A 179 7.48 5.44 11.03
C LYS A 179 6.08 4.88 11.31
N GLY A 180 5.36 4.45 10.26
CA GLY A 180 4.06 3.79 10.40
C GLY A 180 4.16 2.44 11.14
N PHE A 181 5.22 1.67 10.87
CA PHE A 181 5.49 0.42 11.57
C PHE A 181 5.78 0.66 13.06
N ILE A 182 6.63 1.63 13.39
CA ILE A 182 6.92 2.00 14.78
C ILE A 182 5.61 2.40 15.51
N ALA A 183 4.76 3.22 14.88
CA ALA A 183 3.48 3.60 15.45
C ALA A 183 2.56 2.38 15.68
N SER A 184 2.56 1.40 14.76
CA SER A 184 1.78 0.16 14.90
C SER A 184 2.28 -0.77 16.00
N VAL A 185 3.58 -0.74 16.32
CA VAL A 185 4.18 -1.57 17.39
C VAL A 185 3.99 -0.95 18.77
N ILE A 186 3.99 0.38 18.84
CA ILE A 186 3.80 1.10 20.12
C ILE A 186 2.32 1.08 20.56
N GLY A 187 1.39 0.91 19.63
CA GLY A 187 -0.05 0.88 19.88
C GLY A 187 -0.75 2.06 19.28
#